data_3d1545718f08e1f88cb1220a3c8bf0fc
#
_entry.id   3d1545718f08e1f88cb1220a3c8bf0fc
#
_cell.length_a   1.000
_cell.length_b   1.000
_cell.length_c   1.000
_cell.angle_alpha   90.00
_cell.angle_beta   90.00
_cell.angle_gamma   90.00
#
_symmetry.space_group_name_H-M   'P 1'
#
loop_
_entity.id
_entity.type
_entity.pdbx_description
1 polymer ?
#
loop_
_entity_poly.entity_id
_entity_poly.type
_entity_poly.pdbx_seq_one_letter_code
_entity_poly.pdbx_strand_id
1 'polypeptide(L)'
;MRNLFLIPVFSILIACNPSKEQSEEAVLVDSIFTTPLGKTFEIPAPSEKLLTQYEEAKATFEANPEDVEAIIWYGRRTAYLGQYRKAIAIYSEGLEKFPKEPRLYRHRGHRYISIREYDKAIADFEKAAQLIEGTADEIEPDGMPNALNIPVSSLHGNIYYHLGLAYYLTHQYEKAYQAYLKCRESGNHYDNIVSSTHWLYMIQQRLGNPAKADSLLAPIYADSTVIENQSYADLCLLYKGLLPVDSLFQEGPGSPSNDAVRYGVANWYLYHGDSSKAKRLMEELTDSKVFTSFGYLAAESDLIRIFGKK
;
A
#
# COMPACT_ATOMS: atom_id res chain seq x y z
N MET A 1 -41.57 -67.85 35.59
CA MET A 1 -41.84 -66.76 34.59
C MET A 1 -40.91 -65.60 34.94
N ARG A 2 -39.81 -65.47 34.23
CA ARG A 2 -38.78 -64.40 34.48
C ARG A 2 -38.85 -63.43 33.34
N ASN A 3 -39.38 -62.24 33.62
CA ASN A 3 -39.42 -61.13 32.64
C ASN A 3 -38.05 -60.53 32.51
N LEU A 4 -37.49 -60.62 31.32
CA LEU A 4 -36.23 -59.96 30.90
C LEU A 4 -36.58 -58.56 30.39
N PHE A 5 -36.18 -57.50 31.13
CA PHE A 5 -36.26 -56.13 30.65
C PHE A 5 -35.03 -55.83 29.79
N LEU A 6 -35.25 -55.61 28.51
CA LEU A 6 -34.25 -55.06 27.58
C LEU A 6 -34.22 -53.53 27.71
N ILE A 7 -33.08 -52.98 28.11
CA ILE A 7 -32.82 -51.52 28.10
C ILE A 7 -32.21 -51.19 26.71
N PRO A 8 -32.78 -50.25 25.95
CA PRO A 8 -32.15 -49.80 24.71
C PRO A 8 -30.99 -48.83 25.05
N VAL A 9 -29.81 -49.19 24.59
CA VAL A 9 -28.62 -48.33 24.58
C VAL A 9 -28.82 -47.30 23.49
N PHE A 10 -29.09 -46.04 23.85
CA PHE A 10 -29.09 -44.92 22.91
C PHE A 10 -27.63 -44.50 22.68
N SER A 11 -27.05 -44.88 21.54
CA SER A 11 -25.77 -44.34 21.09
C SER A 11 -25.98 -42.93 20.58
N ILE A 12 -25.53 -41.93 21.35
CA ILE A 12 -25.46 -40.56 20.91
C ILE A 12 -24.25 -40.46 19.96
N LEU A 13 -24.54 -40.44 18.65
CA LEU A 13 -23.57 -40.03 17.64
C LEU A 13 -23.37 -38.51 17.79
N ILE A 14 -22.27 -38.12 18.43
CA ILE A 14 -21.78 -36.74 18.37
C ILE A 14 -21.25 -36.55 16.95
N ALA A 15 -22.07 -35.96 16.09
CA ALA A 15 -21.62 -35.45 14.82
C ALA A 15 -20.70 -34.22 15.12
N CYS A 16 -19.38 -34.45 15.04
CA CYS A 16 -18.43 -33.36 14.92
C CYS A 16 -18.73 -32.63 13.62
N ASN A 17 -19.34 -31.46 13.75
CA ASN A 17 -19.53 -30.53 12.66
C ASN A 17 -18.14 -30.03 12.26
N PRO A 18 -17.63 -30.21 11.02
CA PRO A 18 -16.38 -29.63 10.61
C PRO A 18 -16.55 -28.12 10.58
N SER A 19 -15.98 -27.58 11.55
CA SER A 19 -15.83 -26.25 12.08
C SER A 19 -16.09 -25.06 11.15
N LYS A 20 -16.80 -24.09 11.70
CA LYS A 20 -16.83 -22.70 11.28
C LYS A 20 -15.42 -22.13 10.98
N GLU A 21 -14.39 -22.59 11.70
CA GLU A 21 -12.97 -22.21 11.49
C GLU A 21 -12.45 -22.49 10.08
N GLN A 22 -12.73 -23.66 9.50
CA GLN A 22 -12.28 -23.97 8.12
C GLN A 22 -13.02 -23.15 7.07
N SER A 23 -14.26 -22.75 7.31
CA SER A 23 -15.01 -21.88 6.41
C SER A 23 -14.59 -20.41 6.51
N GLU A 24 -14.20 -19.93 7.69
CA GLU A 24 -13.68 -18.58 7.89
C GLU A 24 -12.25 -18.44 7.35
N GLU A 25 -11.39 -19.43 7.49
CA GLU A 25 -10.04 -19.42 6.91
C GLU A 25 -10.09 -19.47 5.37
N ALA A 26 -10.99 -20.20 4.77
CA ALA A 26 -11.19 -20.24 3.31
C ALA A 26 -11.66 -18.90 2.73
N VAL A 27 -12.41 -18.09 3.49
CA VAL A 27 -12.88 -16.76 3.08
C VAL A 27 -11.78 -15.70 3.13
N LEU A 28 -10.72 -15.91 3.92
CA LEU A 28 -9.61 -14.97 4.09
C LEU A 28 -8.49 -15.15 3.07
N VAL A 29 -8.47 -16.26 2.32
CA VAL A 29 -7.45 -16.52 1.30
C VAL A 29 -7.87 -15.89 -0.02
N ASP A 30 -7.21 -14.80 -0.37
CA ASP A 30 -7.39 -14.15 -1.66
C ASP A 30 -6.71 -14.97 -2.75
N SER A 31 -7.46 -15.56 -3.66
CA SER A 31 -6.95 -16.21 -4.87
C SER A 31 -7.18 -15.36 -6.11
N ILE A 32 -8.21 -14.54 -6.08
CA ILE A 32 -8.63 -13.65 -7.16
C ILE A 32 -9.00 -12.30 -6.55
N PHE A 33 -8.57 -11.23 -7.20
CA PHE A 33 -8.96 -9.87 -6.85
C PHE A 33 -9.61 -9.18 -8.05
N THR A 34 -10.81 -8.61 -7.86
CA THR A 34 -11.48 -7.80 -8.87
C THR A 34 -11.42 -6.34 -8.49
N THR A 35 -10.87 -5.51 -9.38
CA THR A 35 -10.71 -4.07 -9.18
C THR A 35 -12.04 -3.33 -9.42
N PRO A 36 -12.19 -2.07 -8.95
CA PRO A 36 -13.32 -1.22 -9.26
C PRO A 36 -13.56 -0.99 -10.76
N LEU A 37 -12.54 -1.14 -11.61
CA LEU A 37 -12.66 -1.10 -13.07
C LEU A 37 -13.16 -2.43 -13.68
N GLY A 38 -13.53 -3.43 -12.85
CA GLY A 38 -14.00 -4.75 -13.29
C GLY A 38 -12.88 -5.66 -13.80
N LYS A 39 -11.60 -5.29 -13.66
CA LYS A 39 -10.47 -6.14 -14.04
C LYS A 39 -10.20 -7.15 -12.95
N THR A 40 -10.02 -8.41 -13.33
CA THR A 40 -9.79 -9.53 -12.41
C THR A 40 -8.35 -10.00 -12.50
N PHE A 41 -7.70 -10.17 -11.36
CA PHE A 41 -6.33 -10.62 -11.24
C PHE A 41 -6.25 -11.87 -10.37
N GLU A 42 -5.51 -12.86 -10.83
CA GLU A 42 -5.09 -13.97 -10.00
C GLU A 42 -3.92 -13.52 -9.11
N ILE A 43 -3.94 -13.92 -7.85
CA ILE A 43 -2.81 -13.69 -6.95
C ILE A 43 -1.70 -14.65 -7.38
N PRO A 44 -0.51 -14.14 -7.77
CA PRO A 44 0.58 -14.98 -8.23
C PRO A 44 1.03 -15.97 -7.15
N ALA A 45 1.40 -17.19 -7.55
CA ALA A 45 2.03 -18.13 -6.64
C ALA A 45 3.31 -17.50 -6.04
N PRO A 46 3.47 -17.51 -4.71
CA PRO A 46 4.63 -16.92 -4.07
C PRO A 46 5.90 -17.70 -4.37
N SER A 47 7.05 -17.02 -4.36
CA SER A 47 8.34 -17.69 -4.46
C SER A 47 8.63 -18.53 -3.20
N GLU A 48 9.49 -19.54 -3.33
CA GLU A 48 9.94 -20.36 -2.19
C GLU A 48 10.51 -19.50 -1.05
N LYS A 49 11.29 -18.47 -1.39
CA LYS A 49 11.82 -17.50 -0.41
C LYS A 49 10.71 -16.82 0.41
N LEU A 50 9.65 -16.36 -0.25
CA LEU A 50 8.52 -15.71 0.43
C LEU A 50 7.74 -16.69 1.32
N LEU A 51 7.57 -17.94 0.85
CA LEU A 51 6.94 -18.99 1.65
C LEU A 51 7.77 -19.31 2.90
N THR A 52 9.09 -19.50 2.77
CA THR A 52 9.98 -19.75 3.90
C THR A 52 9.89 -18.63 4.93
N GLN A 53 9.98 -17.38 4.48
CA GLN A 53 9.88 -16.22 5.37
C GLN A 53 8.50 -16.12 6.07
N TYR A 54 7.45 -16.53 5.40
CA TYR A 54 6.11 -16.58 5.99
C TYR A 54 6.03 -17.66 7.07
N GLU A 55 6.50 -18.88 6.80
CA GLU A 55 6.47 -19.98 7.78
C GLU A 55 7.33 -19.65 9.01
N GLU A 56 8.49 -19.02 8.84
CA GLU A 56 9.33 -18.55 9.95
C GLU A 56 8.61 -17.50 10.81
N ALA A 57 7.96 -16.50 10.18
CA ALA A 57 7.22 -15.47 10.90
C ALA A 57 6.00 -16.06 11.62
N LYS A 58 5.30 -17.00 10.98
CA LYS A 58 4.17 -17.73 11.57
C LYS A 58 4.61 -18.52 12.81
N ALA A 59 5.68 -19.30 12.71
CA ALA A 59 6.21 -20.07 13.84
C ALA A 59 6.64 -19.15 15.00
N THR A 60 7.25 -17.99 14.70
CA THR A 60 7.62 -16.99 15.71
C THR A 60 6.38 -16.44 16.42
N PHE A 61 5.33 -16.13 15.67
CA PHE A 61 4.06 -15.67 16.23
C PHE A 61 3.38 -16.75 17.08
N GLU A 62 3.33 -18.01 16.61
CA GLU A 62 2.74 -19.13 17.36
C GLU A 62 3.46 -19.38 18.69
N ALA A 63 4.79 -19.19 18.72
CA ALA A 63 5.58 -19.32 19.94
C ALA A 63 5.42 -18.10 20.89
N ASN A 64 5.12 -16.90 20.34
CA ASN A 64 5.06 -15.64 21.10
C ASN A 64 3.84 -14.79 20.68
N PRO A 65 2.60 -15.26 20.92
CA PRO A 65 1.39 -14.58 20.41
C PRO A 65 1.07 -13.25 21.11
N GLU A 66 1.77 -12.93 22.19
CA GLU A 66 1.69 -11.65 22.92
C GLU A 66 2.87 -10.70 22.58
N ASP A 67 3.72 -11.05 21.61
CA ASP A 67 4.77 -10.18 21.12
C ASP A 67 4.27 -9.38 19.90
N VAL A 68 4.25 -8.06 20.04
CA VAL A 68 3.79 -7.16 18.98
C VAL A 68 4.67 -7.23 17.72
N GLU A 69 5.98 -7.46 17.86
CA GLU A 69 6.88 -7.65 16.72
C GLU A 69 6.51 -8.92 15.94
N ALA A 70 6.25 -10.01 16.65
CA ALA A 70 5.84 -11.27 16.02
C ALA A 70 4.53 -11.11 15.24
N ILE A 71 3.54 -10.38 15.80
CA ILE A 71 2.28 -10.07 15.11
C ILE A 71 2.53 -9.25 13.86
N ILE A 72 3.34 -8.18 13.95
CA ILE A 72 3.66 -7.29 12.82
C ILE A 72 4.33 -8.09 11.70
N TRP A 73 5.36 -8.88 12.00
CA TRP A 73 6.07 -9.64 10.98
C TRP A 73 5.21 -10.75 10.35
N TYR A 74 4.40 -11.44 11.14
CA TYR A 74 3.47 -12.44 10.60
C TYR A 74 2.47 -11.79 9.63
N GLY A 75 1.86 -10.66 10.01
CA GLY A 75 0.97 -9.90 9.13
C GLY A 75 1.66 -9.38 7.86
N ARG A 76 2.91 -8.87 7.96
CA ARG A 76 3.70 -8.41 6.81
C ARG A 76 4.00 -9.55 5.84
N ARG A 77 4.49 -10.70 6.32
CA ARG A 77 4.80 -11.86 5.50
C ARG A 77 3.54 -12.45 4.86
N THR A 78 2.43 -12.48 5.58
CA THR A 78 1.11 -12.85 5.03
C THR A 78 0.72 -11.92 3.86
N ALA A 79 0.89 -10.62 4.01
CA ALA A 79 0.58 -9.66 2.96
C ALA A 79 1.50 -9.79 1.72
N TYR A 80 2.76 -10.19 1.89
CA TYR A 80 3.68 -10.42 0.77
C TYR A 80 3.34 -11.67 -0.05
N LEU A 81 2.54 -12.59 0.51
CA LEU A 81 1.92 -13.67 -0.24
C LEU A 81 0.64 -13.23 -1.02
N GLY A 82 0.28 -11.95 -0.98
CA GLY A 82 -0.98 -11.45 -1.56
C GLY A 82 -2.21 -11.69 -0.69
N GLN A 83 -2.06 -12.26 0.52
CA GLN A 83 -3.15 -12.59 1.43
C GLN A 83 -3.58 -11.36 2.26
N TYR A 84 -4.10 -10.33 1.58
CA TYR A 84 -4.34 -9.02 2.21
C TYR A 84 -5.43 -9.08 3.29
N ARG A 85 -6.53 -9.82 3.06
CA ARG A 85 -7.62 -9.94 4.04
C ARG A 85 -7.16 -10.70 5.28
N LYS A 86 -6.36 -11.76 5.12
CA LYS A 86 -5.76 -12.49 6.24
C LYS A 86 -4.78 -11.60 7.03
N ALA A 87 -3.97 -10.81 6.36
CA ALA A 87 -3.09 -9.85 7.03
C ALA A 87 -3.89 -8.80 7.82
N ILE A 88 -5.00 -8.28 7.28
CA ILE A 88 -5.91 -7.37 7.98
C ILE A 88 -6.48 -8.03 9.24
N ALA A 89 -6.88 -9.30 9.19
CA ALA A 89 -7.38 -10.04 10.36
C ALA A 89 -6.29 -10.15 11.44
N ILE A 90 -5.07 -10.55 11.07
CA ILE A 90 -3.91 -10.64 12.00
C ILE A 90 -3.67 -9.31 12.71
N TYR A 91 -3.63 -8.19 11.97
CA TYR A 91 -3.44 -6.87 12.56
C TYR A 91 -4.64 -6.44 13.43
N SER A 92 -5.87 -6.84 13.07
CA SER A 92 -7.07 -6.52 13.84
C SER A 92 -7.07 -7.23 15.19
N GLU A 93 -6.74 -8.51 15.24
CA GLU A 93 -6.53 -9.27 16.47
C GLU A 93 -5.38 -8.66 17.32
N GLY A 94 -4.30 -8.25 16.66
CA GLY A 94 -3.21 -7.54 17.32
C GLY A 94 -3.67 -6.22 17.97
N LEU A 95 -4.55 -5.48 17.32
CA LEU A 95 -5.07 -4.22 17.83
C LEU A 95 -6.09 -4.40 19.00
N GLU A 96 -6.73 -5.56 19.13
CA GLU A 96 -7.51 -5.89 20.32
C GLU A 96 -6.60 -5.99 21.54
N LYS A 97 -5.37 -6.50 21.39
CA LYS A 97 -4.38 -6.63 22.45
C LYS A 97 -3.57 -5.34 22.67
N PHE A 98 -3.21 -4.68 21.60
CA PHE A 98 -2.32 -3.50 21.56
C PHE A 98 -2.99 -2.27 20.90
N PRO A 99 -4.07 -1.71 21.47
CA PRO A 99 -4.87 -0.66 20.84
C PRO A 99 -4.15 0.69 20.70
N LYS A 100 -2.95 0.83 21.27
CA LYS A 100 -2.11 2.03 21.20
C LYS A 100 -0.82 1.84 20.38
N GLU A 101 -0.69 0.72 19.66
CA GLU A 101 0.47 0.44 18.82
C GLU A 101 0.28 1.04 17.41
N PRO A 102 0.96 2.13 17.07
CA PRO A 102 0.76 2.83 15.79
C PRO A 102 1.15 1.99 14.57
N ARG A 103 2.13 1.09 14.71
CA ARG A 103 2.62 0.25 13.62
C ARG A 103 1.56 -0.75 13.14
N LEU A 104 0.72 -1.28 14.05
CA LEU A 104 -0.39 -2.17 13.67
C LEU A 104 -1.42 -1.43 12.81
N TYR A 105 -1.83 -0.22 13.20
CA TYR A 105 -2.69 0.64 12.37
C TYR A 105 -2.03 0.95 11.03
N ARG A 106 -0.75 1.34 11.03
CA ARG A 106 0.01 1.65 9.80
C ARG A 106 0.01 0.47 8.83
N HIS A 107 0.29 -0.75 9.30
CA HIS A 107 0.34 -1.92 8.44
C HIS A 107 -1.05 -2.35 7.98
N ARG A 108 -2.08 -2.30 8.84
CA ARG A 108 -3.46 -2.61 8.47
C ARG A 108 -4.00 -1.61 7.45
N GLY A 109 -3.78 -0.32 7.68
CA GLY A 109 -4.16 0.75 6.76
C GLY A 109 -3.56 0.55 5.36
N HIS A 110 -2.29 0.16 5.27
CA HIS A 110 -1.67 -0.15 4.00
C HIS A 110 -2.38 -1.33 3.28
N ARG A 111 -2.83 -2.36 3.98
CA ARG A 111 -3.58 -3.46 3.36
C ARG A 111 -4.98 -3.02 2.95
N TYR A 112 -5.63 -2.13 3.69
CA TYR A 112 -6.87 -1.50 3.25
C TYR A 112 -6.71 -0.72 1.93
N ILE A 113 -5.59 -0.02 1.73
CA ILE A 113 -5.27 0.58 0.41
C ILE A 113 -5.20 -0.51 -0.66
N SER A 114 -4.49 -1.63 -0.41
CA SER A 114 -4.32 -2.72 -1.37
C SER A 114 -5.65 -3.29 -1.86
N ILE A 115 -6.67 -3.33 -1.01
CA ILE A 115 -8.02 -3.85 -1.34
C ILE A 115 -9.06 -2.75 -1.60
N ARG A 116 -8.65 -1.48 -1.75
CA ARG A 116 -9.48 -0.29 -2.07
C ARG A 116 -10.47 0.10 -0.97
N GLU A 117 -10.29 -0.35 0.25
CA GLU A 117 -11.07 0.10 1.39
C GLU A 117 -10.49 1.41 1.98
N TYR A 118 -10.48 2.46 1.16
CA TYR A 118 -9.77 3.72 1.44
C TYR A 118 -10.26 4.43 2.69
N ASP A 119 -11.56 4.39 3.00
CA ASP A 119 -12.09 5.04 4.21
C ASP A 119 -11.54 4.36 5.48
N LYS A 120 -11.40 3.02 5.47
CA LYS A 120 -10.78 2.29 6.58
C LYS A 120 -9.28 2.56 6.66
N ALA A 121 -8.61 2.67 5.51
CA ALA A 121 -7.20 3.04 5.46
C ALA A 121 -6.97 4.43 6.08
N ILE A 122 -7.78 5.43 5.71
CA ILE A 122 -7.71 6.78 6.25
C ILE A 122 -7.90 6.75 7.77
N ALA A 123 -8.93 6.05 8.27
CA ALA A 123 -9.19 5.96 9.70
C ALA A 123 -8.01 5.34 10.47
N ASP A 124 -7.39 4.29 9.94
CA ASP A 124 -6.22 3.66 10.56
C ASP A 124 -5.01 4.59 10.55
N PHE A 125 -4.71 5.26 9.44
CA PHE A 125 -3.57 6.18 9.37
C PHE A 125 -3.79 7.44 10.19
N GLU A 126 -5.00 8.01 10.25
CA GLU A 126 -5.33 9.10 11.16
C GLU A 126 -5.12 8.69 12.63
N LYS A 127 -5.51 7.44 12.98
CA LYS A 127 -5.28 6.92 14.33
C LYS A 127 -3.79 6.72 14.60
N ALA A 128 -3.04 6.16 13.66
CA ALA A 128 -1.58 6.04 13.79
C ALA A 128 -0.91 7.40 13.95
N ALA A 129 -1.29 8.40 13.12
CA ALA A 129 -0.78 9.76 13.19
C ALA A 129 -1.05 10.43 14.55
N GLN A 130 -2.23 10.19 15.12
CA GLN A 130 -2.56 10.65 16.48
C GLN A 130 -1.66 10.01 17.54
N LEU A 131 -1.37 8.71 17.41
CA LEU A 131 -0.59 7.97 18.39
C LEU A 131 0.90 8.34 18.40
N ILE A 132 1.43 8.78 17.27
CA ILE A 132 2.84 9.21 17.15
C ILE A 132 3.04 10.70 17.46
N GLU A 133 1.97 11.47 17.71
CA GLU A 133 2.11 12.89 18.00
C GLU A 133 2.97 13.13 19.23
N GLY A 134 4.02 13.94 19.07
CA GLY A 134 4.99 14.25 20.13
C GLY A 134 5.99 13.14 20.44
N THR A 135 5.99 12.02 19.73
CA THR A 135 7.01 10.97 19.86
C THR A 135 8.20 11.24 18.94
N ALA A 136 9.35 10.67 19.26
CA ALA A 136 10.50 10.67 18.36
C ALA A 136 10.23 9.75 17.17
N ASP A 137 10.67 10.17 15.98
CA ASP A 137 10.59 9.30 14.79
C ASP A 137 11.68 8.23 14.84
N GLU A 138 11.39 7.05 14.34
CA GLU A 138 12.29 5.90 14.34
C GLU A 138 12.36 5.25 12.95
N ILE A 139 13.51 4.64 12.65
CA ILE A 139 13.67 3.85 11.42
C ILE A 139 12.73 2.64 11.47
N GLU A 140 11.92 2.49 10.44
CA GLU A 140 11.07 1.29 10.30
C GLU A 140 11.87 0.17 9.60
N PRO A 141 11.96 -1.05 10.21
CA PRO A 141 12.64 -2.17 9.57
C PRO A 141 12.05 -2.50 8.21
N ASP A 142 12.90 -2.56 7.18
CA ASP A 142 12.44 -2.87 5.84
C ASP A 142 12.15 -4.38 5.69
N GLY A 143 10.95 -4.69 5.17
CA GLY A 143 10.54 -6.08 4.92
C GLY A 143 11.08 -6.64 3.61
N MET A 144 11.48 -5.75 2.69
CA MET A 144 12.12 -6.07 1.40
C MET A 144 13.28 -5.09 1.18
N PRO A 145 14.43 -5.29 1.85
CA PRO A 145 15.54 -4.36 1.83
C PRO A 145 16.03 -4.06 0.41
N ASN A 146 16.46 -2.82 0.18
CA ASN A 146 17.12 -2.43 -1.06
C ASN A 146 18.50 -3.10 -1.21
N ALA A 147 19.09 -3.00 -2.41
CA ALA A 147 20.35 -3.65 -2.73
C ALA A 147 21.53 -3.22 -1.81
N LEU A 148 21.46 -2.03 -1.24
CA LEU A 148 22.48 -1.49 -0.31
C LEU A 148 22.21 -1.87 1.15
N ASN A 149 21.04 -2.43 1.45
CA ASN A 149 20.57 -2.72 2.82
C ASN A 149 20.61 -1.48 3.74
N ILE A 150 20.33 -0.30 3.17
CA ILE A 150 20.25 0.97 3.91
C ILE A 150 18.78 1.34 4.06
N PRO A 151 18.22 1.31 5.27
CA PRO A 151 16.83 1.70 5.47
C PRO A 151 16.65 3.21 5.28
N VAL A 152 15.74 3.61 4.40
CA VAL A 152 15.45 5.02 4.09
C VAL A 152 14.08 5.47 4.62
N SER A 153 13.33 4.57 5.19
CA SER A 153 11.96 4.81 5.68
C SER A 153 11.92 4.92 7.19
N SER A 154 11.15 5.87 7.70
CA SER A 154 10.82 6.01 9.11
C SER A 154 9.34 5.71 9.37
N LEU A 155 8.99 5.45 10.64
CA LEU A 155 7.61 5.19 11.04
C LEU A 155 6.70 6.37 10.75
N HIS A 156 7.09 7.58 11.16
CA HIS A 156 6.31 8.79 10.91
C HIS A 156 6.20 9.06 9.41
N GLY A 157 7.31 8.95 8.68
CA GLY A 157 7.36 9.11 7.23
C GLY A 157 6.39 8.16 6.54
N ASN A 158 6.39 6.89 6.90
CA ASN A 158 5.49 5.88 6.33
C ASN A 158 4.01 6.12 6.67
N ILE A 159 3.70 6.51 7.91
CA ILE A 159 2.32 6.83 8.31
C ILE A 159 1.79 7.99 7.47
N TYR A 160 2.52 9.11 7.41
CA TYR A 160 2.08 10.30 6.68
C TYR A 160 2.12 10.11 5.16
N TYR A 161 3.06 9.34 4.62
CA TYR A 161 3.10 9.00 3.20
C TYR A 161 1.84 8.25 2.76
N HIS A 162 1.47 7.19 3.49
CA HIS A 162 0.31 6.37 3.15
C HIS A 162 -1.02 7.07 3.46
N LEU A 163 -1.07 7.92 4.50
CA LEU A 163 -2.21 8.79 4.75
C LEU A 163 -2.42 9.77 3.59
N GLY A 164 -1.34 10.40 3.14
CA GLY A 164 -1.35 11.28 1.98
C GLY A 164 -1.83 10.57 0.72
N LEU A 165 -1.33 9.36 0.49
CA LEU A 165 -1.78 8.51 -0.63
C LEU A 165 -3.27 8.18 -0.52
N ALA A 166 -3.77 7.73 0.62
CA ALA A 166 -5.18 7.39 0.80
C ALA A 166 -6.11 8.60 0.57
N TYR A 167 -5.71 9.79 1.03
CA TYR A 167 -6.41 11.02 0.72
C TYR A 167 -6.33 11.37 -0.77
N TYR A 168 -5.17 11.20 -1.42
CA TYR A 168 -5.02 11.44 -2.84
C TYR A 168 -5.94 10.53 -3.67
N LEU A 169 -5.96 9.24 -3.37
CA LEU A 169 -6.79 8.23 -4.04
C LEU A 169 -8.31 8.49 -3.86
N THR A 170 -8.69 9.23 -2.84
CA THR A 170 -10.08 9.67 -2.61
C THR A 170 -10.35 11.11 -3.04
N HIS A 171 -9.36 11.76 -3.72
CA HIS A 171 -9.42 13.13 -4.20
C HIS A 171 -9.62 14.19 -3.09
N GLN A 172 -9.21 13.88 -1.85
CA GLN A 172 -9.17 14.83 -0.74
C GLN A 172 -7.82 15.59 -0.77
N TYR A 173 -7.58 16.36 -1.83
CA TYR A 173 -6.27 16.92 -2.15
C TYR A 173 -5.70 17.85 -1.10
N GLU A 174 -6.52 18.67 -0.43
CA GLU A 174 -6.08 19.54 0.65
C GLU A 174 -5.53 18.73 1.85
N LYS A 175 -6.23 17.66 2.24
CA LYS A 175 -5.78 16.78 3.30
C LYS A 175 -4.54 15.99 2.88
N ALA A 176 -4.50 15.51 1.64
CA ALA A 176 -3.32 14.85 1.07
C ALA A 176 -2.10 15.77 1.13
N TYR A 177 -2.27 17.05 0.78
CA TYR A 177 -1.20 18.03 0.86
C TYR A 177 -0.63 18.16 2.28
N GLN A 178 -1.50 18.28 3.29
CA GLN A 178 -1.05 18.39 4.68
C GLN A 178 -0.31 17.13 5.16
N ALA A 179 -0.80 15.96 4.79
CA ALA A 179 -0.16 14.69 5.15
C ALA A 179 1.24 14.57 4.49
N TYR A 180 1.36 14.91 3.20
CA TYR A 180 2.66 14.86 2.53
C TYR A 180 3.64 15.95 2.99
N LEU A 181 3.18 17.10 3.50
CA LEU A 181 4.06 18.07 4.18
C LEU A 181 4.66 17.45 5.44
N LYS A 182 3.84 16.80 6.28
CA LYS A 182 4.32 16.08 7.47
C LYS A 182 5.25 14.93 7.11
N CYS A 183 4.95 14.19 6.02
CA CYS A 183 5.85 13.17 5.49
C CYS A 183 7.21 13.77 5.12
N ARG A 184 7.25 14.92 4.45
CA ARG A 184 8.50 15.61 4.08
C ARG A 184 9.32 16.04 5.29
N GLU A 185 8.66 16.43 6.39
CA GLU A 185 9.30 16.83 7.64
C GLU A 185 9.84 15.63 8.45
N SER A 186 9.36 14.40 8.14
CA SER A 186 9.78 13.17 8.79
C SER A 186 11.00 12.58 8.08
N GLY A 187 11.87 11.95 8.85
CA GLY A 187 13.07 11.29 8.33
C GLY A 187 14.15 12.28 7.85
N ASN A 188 15.35 11.77 7.60
CA ASN A 188 16.52 12.58 7.25
C ASN A 188 17.11 12.22 5.88
N HIS A 189 16.37 11.48 5.05
CA HIS A 189 16.88 10.93 3.80
C HIS A 189 16.39 11.73 2.59
N TYR A 190 17.26 11.91 1.58
CA TYR A 190 16.87 12.60 0.35
C TYR A 190 15.76 11.85 -0.40
N ASP A 191 15.70 10.53 -0.27
CA ASP A 191 14.59 9.70 -0.77
C ASP A 191 13.21 10.17 -0.28
N ASN A 192 13.14 10.61 0.97
CA ASN A 192 11.90 11.17 1.51
C ASN A 192 11.55 12.52 0.88
N ILE A 193 12.56 13.33 0.58
CA ILE A 193 12.35 14.63 -0.09
C ILE A 193 11.80 14.41 -1.51
N VAL A 194 12.41 13.52 -2.30
CA VAL A 194 11.98 13.31 -3.69
C VAL A 194 10.60 12.65 -3.76
N SER A 195 10.33 11.64 -2.94
CA SER A 195 9.04 10.95 -2.94
C SER A 195 7.90 11.86 -2.49
N SER A 196 8.09 12.62 -1.40
CA SER A 196 7.07 13.59 -0.96
C SER A 196 6.90 14.75 -1.94
N THR A 197 7.99 15.24 -2.56
CA THR A 197 7.92 16.31 -3.57
C THR A 197 7.10 15.91 -4.78
N HIS A 198 7.28 14.71 -5.29
CA HIS A 198 6.49 14.17 -6.40
C HIS A 198 4.98 14.28 -6.13
N TRP A 199 4.52 13.78 -4.98
CA TRP A 199 3.10 13.84 -4.63
C TRP A 199 2.63 15.26 -4.34
N LEU A 200 3.39 16.07 -3.62
CA LEU A 200 3.08 17.47 -3.33
C LEU A 200 2.93 18.30 -4.61
N TYR A 201 3.82 18.07 -5.60
CA TYR A 201 3.73 18.72 -6.91
C TYR A 201 2.42 18.38 -7.61
N MET A 202 2.11 17.08 -7.75
CA MET A 202 0.88 16.63 -8.39
C MET A 202 -0.37 17.16 -7.68
N ILE A 203 -0.38 17.16 -6.36
CA ILE A 203 -1.49 17.70 -5.56
C ILE A 203 -1.70 19.18 -5.85
N GLN A 204 -0.66 20.00 -5.89
CA GLN A 204 -0.81 21.42 -6.20
C GLN A 204 -1.27 21.68 -7.64
N GLN A 205 -0.85 20.86 -8.59
CA GLN A 205 -1.40 20.89 -9.95
C GLN A 205 -2.90 20.56 -9.96
N ARG A 206 -3.33 19.56 -9.19
CA ARG A 206 -4.76 19.19 -9.04
C ARG A 206 -5.59 20.27 -8.37
N LEU A 207 -4.99 21.05 -7.46
CA LEU A 207 -5.62 22.18 -6.79
C LEU A 207 -5.62 23.47 -7.64
N GLY A 208 -5.06 23.44 -8.86
CA GLY A 208 -4.98 24.61 -9.74
C GLY A 208 -3.95 25.65 -9.31
N ASN A 209 -2.91 25.25 -8.56
CA ASN A 209 -1.87 26.12 -8.04
C ASN A 209 -0.49 25.84 -8.67
N PRO A 210 -0.30 25.99 -10.00
CA PRO A 210 0.94 25.60 -10.68
C PRO A 210 2.17 26.34 -10.14
N ALA A 211 2.09 27.62 -9.84
CA ALA A 211 3.22 28.37 -9.28
C ALA A 211 3.68 27.81 -7.91
N LYS A 212 2.74 27.34 -7.10
CA LYS A 212 3.06 26.68 -5.83
C LYS A 212 3.66 25.28 -6.08
N ALA A 213 3.14 24.53 -7.05
CA ALA A 213 3.73 23.28 -7.46
C ALA A 213 5.20 23.44 -7.87
N ASP A 214 5.51 24.41 -8.71
CA ASP A 214 6.88 24.71 -9.16
C ASP A 214 7.80 25.06 -7.99
N SER A 215 7.32 25.84 -7.03
CA SER A 215 8.11 26.20 -5.85
C SER A 215 8.52 25.00 -4.98
N LEU A 216 7.71 23.93 -4.99
CA LEU A 216 8.01 22.69 -4.26
C LEU A 216 9.20 21.93 -4.83
N LEU A 217 9.57 22.18 -6.09
CA LEU A 217 10.71 21.55 -6.77
C LEU A 217 12.06 22.18 -6.38
N ALA A 218 12.08 23.24 -5.58
CA ALA A 218 13.33 23.93 -5.17
C ALA A 218 14.42 22.99 -4.63
N PRO A 219 14.12 21.99 -3.74
CA PRO A 219 15.12 21.09 -3.18
C PRO A 219 15.54 19.94 -4.11
N ILE A 220 15.08 19.92 -5.36
CA ILE A 220 15.39 18.85 -6.32
C ILE A 220 16.61 19.26 -7.16
N TYR A 221 17.63 18.41 -7.16
CA TYR A 221 18.89 18.61 -7.88
C TYR A 221 19.25 17.36 -8.69
N ALA A 222 19.80 17.57 -9.88
CA ALA A 222 20.11 16.49 -10.82
C ALA A 222 21.28 15.57 -10.37
N ASP A 223 22.15 16.07 -9.51
CA ASP A 223 23.32 15.37 -8.97
C ASP A 223 23.06 14.75 -7.58
N SER A 224 21.83 14.78 -7.11
CA SER A 224 21.47 14.20 -5.82
C SER A 224 21.43 12.67 -5.87
N THR A 225 21.96 12.05 -4.85
CA THR A 225 21.91 10.59 -4.70
C THR A 225 20.65 10.15 -3.97
N VAL A 226 19.90 9.28 -4.62
CA VAL A 226 18.76 8.53 -4.04
C VAL A 226 19.11 7.05 -3.96
N ILE A 227 18.54 6.35 -3.01
CA ILE A 227 18.79 4.92 -2.78
C ILE A 227 17.65 4.08 -3.38
N GLU A 228 16.40 4.46 -3.14
CA GLU A 228 15.21 3.70 -3.58
C GLU A 228 14.32 4.47 -4.55
N ASN A 229 14.26 5.78 -4.41
CA ASN A 229 13.23 6.61 -5.04
C ASN A 229 13.70 7.28 -6.35
N GLN A 230 14.56 6.61 -7.14
CA GLN A 230 15.06 7.16 -8.41
C GLN A 230 13.92 7.57 -9.35
N SER A 231 12.88 6.75 -9.47
CA SER A 231 11.72 7.07 -10.31
C SER A 231 11.02 8.39 -9.92
N TYR A 232 10.91 8.67 -8.63
CA TYR A 232 10.35 9.94 -8.16
C TYR A 232 11.31 11.11 -8.36
N ALA A 233 12.62 10.88 -8.21
CA ALA A 233 13.63 11.90 -8.50
C ALA A 233 13.56 12.31 -9.99
N ASP A 234 13.53 11.34 -10.89
CA ASP A 234 13.46 11.55 -12.32
C ASP A 234 12.17 12.28 -12.74
N LEU A 235 11.02 11.92 -12.14
CA LEU A 235 9.77 12.65 -12.35
C LEU A 235 9.84 14.09 -11.85
N CYS A 236 10.47 14.33 -10.70
CA CYS A 236 10.66 15.69 -10.20
C CYS A 236 11.58 16.51 -11.15
N LEU A 237 12.60 15.88 -11.74
CA LEU A 237 13.44 16.52 -12.76
C LEU A 237 12.66 16.81 -14.05
N LEU A 238 11.77 15.90 -14.49
CA LEU A 238 10.84 16.17 -15.58
C LEU A 238 9.96 17.39 -15.27
N TYR A 239 9.36 17.44 -14.09
CA TYR A 239 8.50 18.56 -13.67
C TYR A 239 9.28 19.89 -13.65
N LYS A 240 10.54 19.84 -13.30
CA LYS A 240 11.46 20.99 -13.28
C LYS A 240 11.98 21.37 -14.68
N GLY A 241 11.67 20.59 -15.72
CA GLY A 241 12.15 20.82 -17.08
C GLY A 241 13.62 20.47 -17.33
N LEU A 242 14.25 19.73 -16.41
CA LEU A 242 15.64 19.31 -16.48
C LEU A 242 15.83 17.94 -17.15
N LEU A 243 14.75 17.19 -17.32
CA LEU A 243 14.75 15.87 -17.95
C LEU A 243 13.61 15.80 -18.97
N PRO A 244 13.89 15.42 -20.24
CA PRO A 244 12.82 15.28 -21.24
C PRO A 244 11.97 14.02 -20.97
N VAL A 245 10.68 14.09 -21.30
CA VAL A 245 9.73 12.99 -21.09
C VAL A 245 10.16 11.69 -21.79
N ASP A 246 10.74 11.81 -22.99
CA ASP A 246 11.17 10.65 -23.80
C ASP A 246 12.36 9.88 -23.18
N SER A 247 13.11 10.48 -22.26
CA SER A 247 14.16 9.78 -21.51
C SER A 247 13.63 8.95 -20.36
N LEU A 248 12.43 9.28 -19.86
CA LEU A 248 11.77 8.58 -18.74
C LEU A 248 10.83 7.50 -19.22
N PHE A 249 10.20 7.72 -20.36
CA PHE A 249 9.10 6.89 -20.83
C PHE A 249 9.28 6.55 -22.29
N GLN A 250 9.50 5.26 -22.56
CA GLN A 250 9.43 4.68 -23.90
C GLN A 250 8.13 3.90 -24.02
N GLU A 251 7.32 4.21 -25.03
CA GLU A 251 6.09 3.45 -25.30
C GLU A 251 6.46 2.04 -25.78
N GLY A 252 5.72 1.03 -25.31
CA GLY A 252 5.81 -0.34 -25.80
C GLY A 252 6.13 -1.40 -24.75
N PRO A 253 6.00 -2.67 -25.12
CA PRO A 253 6.31 -3.81 -24.25
C PRO A 253 7.80 -3.84 -23.92
N GLY A 254 8.12 -3.96 -22.63
CA GLY A 254 9.52 -4.00 -22.16
C GLY A 254 10.12 -2.64 -21.80
N SER A 255 9.32 -1.55 -21.83
CA SER A 255 9.77 -0.27 -21.26
C SER A 255 10.26 -0.45 -19.83
N PRO A 256 11.44 0.06 -19.45
CA PRO A 256 11.95 -0.01 -18.08
C PRO A 256 11.16 0.85 -17.10
N SER A 257 10.21 1.66 -17.59
CA SER A 257 9.42 2.53 -16.75
C SER A 257 8.46 1.72 -15.86
N ASN A 258 8.59 1.90 -14.55
CA ASN A 258 7.68 1.32 -13.59
C ASN A 258 6.35 2.10 -13.53
N ASP A 259 5.38 1.57 -12.77
CA ASP A 259 4.04 2.15 -12.67
C ASP A 259 4.04 3.57 -12.08
N ALA A 260 5.01 3.93 -11.23
CA ALA A 260 5.14 5.28 -10.69
C ALA A 260 5.51 6.29 -11.80
N VAL A 261 6.48 5.93 -12.64
CA VAL A 261 6.88 6.76 -13.79
C VAL A 261 5.73 6.90 -14.78
N ARG A 262 5.06 5.80 -15.13
CA ARG A 262 3.92 5.82 -16.06
C ARG A 262 2.80 6.73 -15.57
N TYR A 263 2.46 6.65 -14.29
CA TYR A 263 1.44 7.51 -13.69
C TYR A 263 1.89 8.97 -13.65
N GLY A 264 3.14 9.25 -13.26
CA GLY A 264 3.69 10.60 -13.22
C GLY A 264 3.71 11.27 -14.60
N VAL A 265 4.12 10.53 -15.65
CA VAL A 265 4.10 11.01 -17.04
C VAL A 265 2.65 11.22 -17.54
N ALA A 266 1.71 10.34 -17.21
CA ALA A 266 0.30 10.55 -17.55
C ALA A 266 -0.24 11.85 -16.94
N ASN A 267 0.09 12.14 -15.67
CA ASN A 267 -0.26 13.41 -15.03
C ASN A 267 0.45 14.61 -15.68
N TRP A 268 1.71 14.47 -16.07
CA TRP A 268 2.42 15.52 -16.78
C TRP A 268 1.67 15.93 -18.06
N TYR A 269 1.22 14.97 -18.88
CA TYR A 269 0.39 15.28 -20.05
C TYR A 269 -0.94 15.92 -19.68
N LEU A 270 -1.59 15.45 -18.60
CA LEU A 270 -2.85 16.03 -18.14
C LEU A 270 -2.68 17.51 -17.78
N TYR A 271 -1.60 17.88 -17.06
CA TYR A 271 -1.33 19.25 -16.65
C TYR A 271 -0.91 20.17 -17.81
N HIS A 272 -0.40 19.57 -18.92
CA HIS A 272 -0.08 20.27 -20.16
C HIS A 272 -1.23 20.29 -21.18
N GLY A 273 -2.46 19.88 -20.77
CA GLY A 273 -3.67 19.96 -21.58
C GLY A 273 -3.93 18.78 -22.50
N ASP A 274 -3.06 17.76 -22.55
CA ASP A 274 -3.28 16.55 -23.33
C ASP A 274 -3.99 15.46 -22.50
N SER A 275 -5.27 15.72 -22.20
CA SER A 275 -6.12 14.80 -21.44
C SER A 275 -6.33 13.47 -22.16
N SER A 276 -6.30 13.44 -23.49
CA SER A 276 -6.48 12.22 -24.28
C SER A 276 -5.29 11.29 -24.12
N LYS A 277 -4.08 11.80 -24.19
CA LYS A 277 -2.86 11.03 -23.96
C LYS A 277 -2.75 10.59 -22.50
N ALA A 278 -3.07 11.47 -21.55
CA ALA A 278 -3.11 11.13 -20.13
C ALA A 278 -4.03 9.95 -19.85
N LYS A 279 -5.28 10.00 -20.37
CA LYS A 279 -6.27 8.92 -20.22
C LYS A 279 -5.74 7.59 -20.78
N ARG A 280 -5.21 7.61 -22.02
CA ARG A 280 -4.67 6.41 -22.68
C ARG A 280 -3.54 5.78 -21.84
N LEU A 281 -2.59 6.57 -21.34
CA LEU A 281 -1.49 6.07 -20.52
C LEU A 281 -1.99 5.48 -19.18
N MET A 282 -3.02 6.06 -18.57
CA MET A 282 -3.64 5.50 -17.35
C MET A 282 -4.40 4.19 -17.66
N GLU A 283 -5.06 4.08 -18.82
CA GLU A 283 -5.71 2.84 -19.27
C GLU A 283 -4.68 1.73 -19.49
N GLU A 284 -3.58 2.01 -20.18
CA GLU A 284 -2.47 1.08 -20.39
C GLU A 284 -1.83 0.65 -19.05
N LEU A 285 -1.67 1.60 -18.12
CA LEU A 285 -1.14 1.30 -16.79
C LEU A 285 -2.05 0.35 -16.02
N THR A 286 -3.36 0.50 -16.12
CA THR A 286 -4.30 -0.41 -15.45
C THR A 286 -4.43 -1.79 -16.14
N ASP A 287 -3.70 -2.07 -17.23
CA ASP A 287 -3.48 -3.41 -17.78
C ASP A 287 -2.25 -4.11 -17.16
N SER A 288 -1.48 -3.41 -16.33
CA SER A 288 -0.38 -3.99 -15.56
C SER A 288 -0.88 -5.07 -14.59
N LYS A 289 -0.05 -6.11 -14.38
CA LYS A 289 -0.35 -7.19 -13.43
C LYS A 289 -0.10 -6.79 -11.97
N VAL A 290 0.56 -5.65 -11.73
CA VAL A 290 0.89 -5.17 -10.38
C VAL A 290 -0.21 -4.24 -9.87
N PHE A 291 -1.41 -4.77 -9.75
CA PHE A 291 -2.63 -4.03 -9.41
C PHE A 291 -2.62 -3.36 -8.01
N THR A 292 -1.60 -3.59 -7.20
CA THR A 292 -1.42 -2.96 -5.88
C THR A 292 -0.32 -1.91 -5.86
N SER A 293 0.34 -1.63 -6.99
CA SER A 293 1.30 -0.53 -7.07
C SER A 293 0.59 0.82 -6.92
N PHE A 294 1.25 1.81 -6.32
CA PHE A 294 0.62 3.12 -6.06
C PHE A 294 0.29 3.85 -7.36
N GLY A 295 1.10 3.68 -8.40
CA GLY A 295 0.81 4.22 -9.73
C GLY A 295 -0.47 3.61 -10.33
N TYR A 296 -0.64 2.28 -10.22
CA TYR A 296 -1.87 1.61 -10.66
C TYR A 296 -3.09 2.12 -9.90
N LEU A 297 -3.02 2.14 -8.56
CA LEU A 297 -4.12 2.59 -7.70
C LEU A 297 -4.55 4.02 -8.03
N ALA A 298 -3.57 4.88 -8.27
CA ALA A 298 -3.83 6.28 -8.61
C ALA A 298 -4.43 6.43 -10.03
N ALA A 299 -3.92 5.68 -11.01
CA ALA A 299 -4.50 5.66 -12.36
C ALA A 299 -5.94 5.11 -12.37
N GLU A 300 -6.21 4.05 -11.61
CA GLU A 300 -7.55 3.49 -11.41
C GLU A 300 -8.52 4.53 -10.82
N SER A 301 -8.11 5.21 -9.76
CA SER A 301 -8.91 6.26 -9.12
C SER A 301 -9.20 7.42 -10.10
N ASP A 302 -8.20 7.88 -10.84
CA ASP A 302 -8.35 8.98 -11.80
C ASP A 302 -9.24 8.58 -12.98
N LEU A 303 -9.11 7.36 -13.50
CA LEU A 303 -9.97 6.86 -14.57
C LEU A 303 -11.44 6.87 -14.16
N ILE A 304 -11.74 6.50 -12.93
CA ILE A 304 -13.10 6.48 -12.40
C ILE A 304 -13.61 7.91 -12.14
N ARG A 305 -12.83 8.74 -11.45
CA ARG A 305 -13.30 10.01 -10.90
C ARG A 305 -13.14 11.19 -11.86
N ILE A 306 -12.11 11.19 -12.70
CA ILE A 306 -11.85 12.28 -13.66
C ILE A 306 -12.46 11.96 -15.02
N PHE A 307 -12.25 10.71 -15.48
CA PHE A 307 -12.68 10.31 -16.82
C PHE A 307 -14.01 9.55 -16.86
N GLY A 308 -14.65 9.36 -15.70
CA GLY A 308 -15.99 8.75 -15.60
C GLY A 308 -16.05 7.29 -16.06
N LYS A 309 -14.94 6.55 -16.01
CA LYS A 309 -14.90 5.13 -16.38
C LYS A 309 -15.58 4.30 -15.27
N LYS A 310 -16.52 3.44 -15.68
CA LYS A 310 -17.25 2.52 -14.81
C LYS A 310 -16.80 1.09 -15.07
#